data_3db5e02ef9758ce6d8e71a856c2a9796
#
_entry.id   3db5e02ef9758ce6d8e71a856c2a9796
#
_cell.length_a   1.000
_cell.length_b   1.000
_cell.length_c   1.000
_cell.angle_alpha   90.00
_cell.angle_beta   90.00
_cell.angle_gamma   90.00
#
_symmetry.space_group_name_H-M   'P 1'
#
loop_
_entity.id
_entity.type
_entity.pdbx_description
1 polymer ?
#
loop_
_entity_poly.entity_id
_entity_poly.type
_entity_poly.pdbx_seq_one_letter_code
_entity_poly.pdbx_strand_id
1 'polypeptide(L)'
;MHKHTLKQLSSMLHSKQVSATELAQHYLDRIQANKLNAFTHVDPALTLTQAVAADQRLASGDVSPLTGIPIAHKDIFVTRDWRSTAGSKMLENYVSPFDATVVEHFKRAGTVTLGKLNCDEFAMGSSNENSYFGAVKNPWDITAVPGGSSGGSAAAIAARLAPAVTGTDTGGSIRQPAAFCGITGIKPTYGSVSRFGMIAFASSLDQGGPMAQTAEDCSLLLNAMVGFDEKDSTSVSRASEDFSRDLNQSLKGLRIGVPREFFSAGLASDVEHAVRAALSEYEKLGASLVDISLPKTELSIPVYYIIAPAEASSNLSRFDGVRYGHRAADYKDLNDMYRKTRTEGFGDEVKRRILTGAYVLSHGYYDAYYLQAQKIRRLIAQDFQAAFEHCDVIMGPVAPTVAWDLGAKSDDPASVIAWFNAWATIDKPVGSVQSYRAAVVHLCASHGLNDAGGQLVDGTSRGGRGIAAVAAARVR
;
A
#
# COMPACT_ATOMS: atom_id res chain seq x y z
N MET A 1 -6.89 -13.51 20.57
CA MET A 1 -5.71 -13.38 19.70
C MET A 1 -5.79 -12.16 18.77
N HIS A 2 -6.80 -12.03 17.92
CA HIS A 2 -6.89 -10.93 16.91
C HIS A 2 -6.91 -9.48 17.44
N LYS A 3 -7.12 -9.25 18.74
CA LYS A 3 -7.05 -7.91 19.35
C LYS A 3 -5.62 -7.43 19.65
N HIS A 4 -4.65 -8.34 19.66
CA HIS A 4 -3.24 -8.03 19.91
C HIS A 4 -2.55 -7.42 18.67
N THR A 5 -1.55 -6.58 18.91
CA THR A 5 -0.65 -6.07 17.88
C THR A 5 0.28 -7.20 17.39
N LEU A 6 0.92 -7.03 16.25
CA LEU A 6 1.91 -8.00 15.75
C LEU A 6 3.01 -8.24 16.78
N LYS A 7 3.53 -7.17 17.41
CA LYS A 7 4.54 -7.28 18.46
C LYS A 7 4.08 -8.11 19.65
N GLN A 8 2.84 -7.91 20.11
CA GLN A 8 2.25 -8.71 21.20
C GLN A 8 2.11 -10.18 20.79
N LEU A 9 1.62 -10.45 19.57
CA LEU A 9 1.53 -11.81 19.04
C LEU A 9 2.90 -12.48 18.93
N SER A 10 3.93 -11.76 18.48
CA SER A 10 5.30 -12.23 18.47
C SER A 10 5.77 -12.65 19.87
N SER A 11 5.52 -11.81 20.88
CA SER A 11 5.86 -12.14 22.28
C SER A 11 5.12 -13.39 22.78
N MET A 12 3.84 -13.56 22.42
CA MET A 12 3.05 -14.74 22.78
C MET A 12 3.59 -16.03 22.14
N LEU A 13 4.00 -15.97 20.87
CA LEU A 13 4.62 -17.09 20.16
C LEU A 13 5.95 -17.49 20.79
N HIS A 14 6.83 -16.52 21.06
CA HIS A 14 8.14 -16.76 21.67
C HIS A 14 8.06 -17.29 23.10
N SER A 15 7.05 -16.86 23.86
CA SER A 15 6.79 -17.35 25.22
C SER A 15 5.95 -18.65 25.25
N LYS A 16 5.60 -19.19 24.08
CA LYS A 16 4.80 -20.42 23.93
C LYS A 16 3.41 -20.35 24.55
N GLN A 17 2.83 -19.13 24.66
CA GLN A 17 1.45 -18.92 25.08
C GLN A 17 0.46 -19.32 23.98
N VAL A 18 0.88 -19.29 22.74
CA VAL A 18 0.15 -19.71 21.54
C VAL A 18 1.13 -20.34 20.56
N SER A 19 0.70 -21.36 19.82
CA SER A 19 1.46 -21.90 18.69
C SER A 19 1.17 -21.12 17.39
N ALA A 20 2.06 -21.21 16.42
CA ALA A 20 1.82 -20.63 15.09
C ALA A 20 0.63 -21.31 14.40
N THR A 21 0.45 -22.61 14.63
CA THR A 21 -0.70 -23.37 14.11
C THR A 21 -2.02 -22.88 14.67
N GLU A 22 -2.14 -22.68 16.00
CA GLU A 22 -3.35 -22.12 16.62
C GLU A 22 -3.63 -20.70 16.15
N LEU A 23 -2.59 -19.89 16.02
CA LEU A 23 -2.73 -18.51 15.56
C LEU A 23 -3.17 -18.45 14.09
N ALA A 24 -2.59 -19.27 13.21
CA ALA A 24 -2.96 -19.36 11.81
C ALA A 24 -4.42 -19.83 11.66
N GLN A 25 -4.82 -20.88 12.36
CA GLN A 25 -6.19 -21.39 12.34
C GLN A 25 -7.20 -20.31 12.80
N HIS A 26 -6.90 -19.58 13.87
CA HIS A 26 -7.74 -18.48 14.34
C HIS A 26 -7.99 -17.43 13.27
N TYR A 27 -6.98 -17.05 12.49
CA TYR A 27 -7.14 -16.10 11.41
C TYR A 27 -7.86 -16.69 10.19
N LEU A 28 -7.61 -17.94 9.83
CA LEU A 28 -8.34 -18.64 8.78
C LEU A 28 -9.84 -18.70 9.06
N ASP A 29 -10.24 -19.01 10.30
CA ASP A 29 -11.65 -19.04 10.71
C ASP A 29 -12.29 -17.65 10.57
N ARG A 30 -11.59 -16.59 10.95
CA ARG A 30 -12.05 -15.21 10.80
C ARG A 30 -12.19 -14.79 9.34
N ILE A 31 -11.24 -15.19 8.48
CA ILE A 31 -11.29 -14.92 7.05
C ILE A 31 -12.51 -15.61 6.43
N GLN A 32 -12.75 -16.87 6.76
CA GLN A 32 -13.88 -17.64 6.25
C GLN A 32 -15.23 -17.02 6.65
N ALA A 33 -15.34 -16.51 7.86
CA ALA A 33 -16.58 -15.89 8.39
C ALA A 33 -16.82 -14.47 7.82
N ASN A 34 -15.85 -13.87 7.12
CA ASN A 34 -15.91 -12.47 6.70
C ASN A 34 -16.51 -12.29 5.30
N LYS A 35 -17.18 -11.15 5.07
CA LYS A 35 -17.87 -10.81 3.80
C LYS A 35 -17.37 -9.52 3.15
N LEU A 36 -16.17 -9.05 3.49
CA LEU A 36 -15.60 -7.80 2.94
C LEU A 36 -15.01 -7.97 1.54
N ASN A 37 -14.87 -9.20 1.05
CA ASN A 37 -14.19 -9.53 -0.21
C ASN A 37 -12.70 -9.09 -0.23
N ALA A 38 -12.05 -9.12 0.94
CA ALA A 38 -10.68 -8.64 1.10
C ALA A 38 -9.61 -9.60 0.53
N PHE A 39 -9.95 -10.86 0.26
CA PHE A 39 -9.04 -11.88 -0.26
C PHE A 39 -9.48 -12.37 -1.65
N THR A 40 -8.53 -12.53 -2.56
CA THR A 40 -8.74 -13.19 -3.87
C THR A 40 -8.51 -14.68 -3.79
N HIS A 41 -7.62 -15.13 -2.89
CA HIS A 41 -7.28 -16.53 -2.71
C HIS A 41 -6.82 -16.84 -1.30
N VAL A 42 -7.34 -17.91 -0.72
CA VAL A 42 -6.95 -18.49 0.58
C VAL A 42 -6.80 -20.00 0.41
N ASP A 43 -5.71 -20.56 0.92
CA ASP A 43 -5.47 -22.01 0.96
C ASP A 43 -5.10 -22.43 2.39
N PRO A 44 -6.07 -22.95 3.15
CA PRO A 44 -5.83 -23.37 4.53
C PRO A 44 -4.76 -24.45 4.67
N ALA A 45 -4.67 -25.38 3.72
CA ALA A 45 -3.70 -26.49 3.79
C ALA A 45 -2.27 -25.97 3.65
N LEU A 46 -2.01 -25.09 2.68
CA LEU A 46 -0.70 -24.43 2.53
C LEU A 46 -0.35 -23.58 3.75
N THR A 47 -1.32 -22.83 4.28
CA THR A 47 -1.13 -22.00 5.48
C THR A 47 -0.74 -22.84 6.69
N LEU A 48 -1.51 -23.89 6.99
CA LEU A 48 -1.23 -24.75 8.16
C LEU A 48 0.07 -25.53 8.03
N THR A 49 0.45 -25.94 6.83
CA THR A 49 1.76 -26.56 6.58
C THR A 49 2.90 -25.61 6.96
N GLN A 50 2.81 -24.33 6.59
CA GLN A 50 3.78 -23.29 6.97
C GLN A 50 3.75 -23.02 8.48
N ALA A 51 2.58 -23.06 9.10
CA ALA A 51 2.43 -22.83 10.53
C ALA A 51 3.11 -23.94 11.36
N VAL A 52 2.94 -25.19 10.97
CA VAL A 52 3.64 -26.32 11.60
C VAL A 52 5.17 -26.18 11.47
N ALA A 53 5.67 -25.78 10.31
CA ALA A 53 7.10 -25.52 10.11
C ALA A 53 7.59 -24.35 11.00
N ALA A 54 6.78 -23.31 11.19
CA ALA A 54 7.11 -22.21 12.09
C ALA A 54 7.13 -22.65 13.56
N ASP A 55 6.22 -23.53 13.99
CA ASP A 55 6.24 -24.11 15.33
C ASP A 55 7.51 -24.91 15.59
N GLN A 56 8.01 -25.65 14.59
CA GLN A 56 9.29 -26.36 14.68
C GLN A 56 10.48 -25.40 14.84
N ARG A 57 10.49 -24.27 14.11
CA ARG A 57 11.52 -23.22 14.27
C ARG A 57 11.46 -22.59 15.65
N LEU A 58 10.27 -22.28 16.16
CA LEU A 58 10.09 -21.77 17.53
C LEU A 58 10.58 -22.76 18.60
N ALA A 59 10.38 -24.05 18.38
CA ALA A 59 10.86 -25.10 19.28
C ALA A 59 12.38 -25.24 19.28
N SER A 60 13.03 -25.11 18.09
CA SER A 60 14.49 -25.25 17.94
C SER A 60 15.28 -23.99 18.34
N GLY A 61 14.62 -22.85 18.53
CA GLY A 61 15.28 -21.59 18.84
C GLY A 61 15.77 -20.81 17.60
N ASP A 62 15.49 -21.29 16.38
CA ASP A 62 15.75 -20.56 15.13
C ASP A 62 14.65 -19.51 14.89
N VAL A 63 14.72 -18.40 15.60
CA VAL A 63 13.64 -17.43 15.69
C VAL A 63 14.05 -16.04 15.19
N SER A 64 13.11 -15.37 14.54
CA SER A 64 13.11 -13.93 14.29
C SER A 64 11.88 -13.31 14.96
N PRO A 65 11.79 -11.98 15.09
CA PRO A 65 10.57 -11.33 15.61
C PRO A 65 9.30 -11.67 14.82
N LEU A 66 9.40 -12.17 13.61
CA LEU A 66 8.28 -12.51 12.74
C LEU A 66 8.00 -14.00 12.62
N THR A 67 8.79 -14.86 13.30
CA THR A 67 8.59 -16.33 13.22
C THR A 67 7.21 -16.72 13.76
N GLY A 68 6.42 -17.39 12.92
CA GLY A 68 5.06 -17.82 13.24
C GLY A 68 3.98 -16.73 13.06
N ILE A 69 4.35 -15.50 12.72
CA ILE A 69 3.38 -14.42 12.48
C ILE A 69 2.63 -14.67 11.16
N PRO A 70 1.28 -14.72 11.18
CA PRO A 70 0.47 -14.79 9.97
C PRO A 70 0.56 -13.49 9.17
N ILE A 71 0.78 -13.61 7.85
CA ILE A 71 0.84 -12.47 6.92
C ILE A 71 0.01 -12.76 5.68
N ALA A 72 -0.59 -11.73 5.08
CA ALA A 72 -1.21 -11.85 3.76
C ALA A 72 -0.58 -10.87 2.78
N HIS A 73 -0.47 -11.28 1.52
CA HIS A 73 0.21 -10.50 0.50
C HIS A 73 -0.79 -9.90 -0.49
N LYS A 74 -0.68 -8.58 -0.75
CA LYS A 74 -1.42 -7.97 -1.87
C LYS A 74 -1.18 -8.78 -3.13
N ASP A 75 -2.21 -9.01 -3.90
CA ASP A 75 -2.19 -9.92 -5.05
C ASP A 75 -1.38 -9.39 -6.26
N ILE A 76 -0.54 -8.42 -6.01
CA ILE A 76 0.53 -7.90 -6.88
C ILE A 76 1.85 -8.64 -6.66
N PHE A 77 2.11 -9.19 -5.46
CA PHE A 77 3.33 -9.95 -5.18
C PHE A 77 3.16 -11.40 -5.60
N VAL A 78 3.92 -11.88 -6.61
CA VAL A 78 3.89 -13.28 -6.98
C VAL A 78 4.39 -14.14 -5.82
N THR A 79 3.68 -15.22 -5.56
CA THR A 79 3.94 -16.12 -4.43
C THR A 79 3.90 -17.53 -4.96
N ARG A 80 4.99 -18.28 -4.79
CA ARG A 80 5.09 -19.66 -5.28
C ARG A 80 3.97 -20.50 -4.67
N ASP A 81 3.36 -21.31 -5.51
CA ASP A 81 2.25 -22.23 -5.20
C ASP A 81 0.90 -21.51 -4.91
N TRP A 82 0.89 -20.19 -4.91
CA TRP A 82 -0.32 -19.39 -4.74
C TRP A 82 -0.72 -18.72 -6.05
N ARG A 83 -2.03 -18.62 -6.30
CA ARG A 83 -2.52 -17.77 -7.38
C ARG A 83 -2.08 -16.32 -7.16
N SER A 84 -1.67 -15.65 -8.23
CA SER A 84 -1.22 -14.26 -8.21
C SER A 84 -1.84 -13.54 -9.41
N THR A 85 -2.98 -12.91 -9.17
CA THR A 85 -3.91 -12.50 -10.25
C THR A 85 -3.85 -11.02 -10.58
N ALA A 86 -3.22 -10.20 -9.74
CA ALA A 86 -3.27 -8.74 -9.82
C ALA A 86 -4.71 -8.16 -9.89
N GLY A 87 -5.71 -8.86 -9.31
CA GLY A 87 -7.11 -8.48 -9.38
C GLY A 87 -7.71 -8.54 -10.78
N SER A 88 -7.10 -9.29 -11.73
CA SER A 88 -7.42 -9.27 -13.15
C SER A 88 -7.81 -10.65 -13.67
N LYS A 89 -8.79 -10.69 -14.59
CA LYS A 89 -9.08 -11.87 -15.40
C LYS A 89 -7.87 -12.32 -16.22
N MET A 90 -7.01 -11.39 -16.63
CA MET A 90 -5.80 -11.68 -17.38
C MET A 90 -4.91 -12.73 -16.68
N LEU A 91 -4.89 -12.76 -15.36
CA LEU A 91 -4.06 -13.65 -14.53
C LEU A 91 -4.88 -14.53 -13.58
N GLU A 92 -6.20 -14.68 -13.78
CA GLU A 92 -7.08 -15.36 -12.82
C GLU A 92 -6.63 -16.76 -12.39
N ASN A 93 -5.96 -17.48 -13.29
CA ASN A 93 -5.47 -18.85 -13.06
C ASN A 93 -3.94 -18.94 -12.94
N TYR A 94 -3.24 -17.81 -12.88
CA TYR A 94 -1.79 -17.84 -12.85
C TYR A 94 -1.27 -18.23 -11.45
N VAL A 95 -0.53 -19.34 -11.40
CA VAL A 95 0.22 -19.78 -10.22
C VAL A 95 1.71 -19.53 -10.50
N SER A 96 2.35 -18.76 -9.62
CA SER A 96 3.76 -18.41 -9.83
C SER A 96 4.71 -19.56 -9.52
N PRO A 97 5.72 -19.82 -10.39
CA PRO A 97 6.77 -20.80 -10.11
C PRO A 97 7.86 -20.29 -9.16
N PHE A 98 7.80 -19.02 -8.74
CA PHE A 98 8.77 -18.38 -7.86
C PHE A 98 8.10 -17.35 -6.94
N ASP A 99 8.81 -16.95 -5.91
CA ASP A 99 8.40 -15.89 -4.99
C ASP A 99 8.94 -14.52 -5.41
N ALA A 100 8.18 -13.48 -5.15
CA ALA A 100 8.73 -12.12 -5.11
C ALA A 100 9.78 -12.03 -3.98
N THR A 101 10.82 -11.20 -4.17
CA THR A 101 11.87 -11.02 -3.15
C THR A 101 11.30 -10.64 -1.78
N VAL A 102 10.29 -9.79 -1.74
CA VAL A 102 9.59 -9.45 -0.49
C VAL A 102 8.99 -10.69 0.17
N VAL A 103 8.39 -11.59 -0.61
CA VAL A 103 7.79 -12.83 -0.09
C VAL A 103 8.90 -13.79 0.40
N GLU A 104 10.01 -13.91 -0.35
CA GLU A 104 11.18 -14.68 0.08
C GLU A 104 11.74 -14.17 1.42
N HIS A 105 11.82 -12.85 1.60
CA HIS A 105 12.29 -12.24 2.84
C HIS A 105 11.37 -12.58 4.02
N PHE A 106 10.05 -12.49 3.86
CA PHE A 106 9.10 -12.86 4.90
C PHE A 106 9.14 -14.37 5.20
N LYS A 107 9.22 -15.24 4.20
CA LYS A 107 9.41 -16.68 4.41
C LYS A 107 10.69 -16.98 5.20
N ARG A 108 11.79 -16.30 4.86
CA ARG A 108 13.07 -16.42 5.60
C ARG A 108 12.91 -15.97 7.05
N ALA A 109 12.17 -14.89 7.29
CA ALA A 109 11.82 -14.44 8.64
C ALA A 109 10.84 -15.37 9.38
N GLY A 110 10.32 -16.42 8.74
CA GLY A 110 9.48 -17.44 9.36
C GLY A 110 8.01 -17.07 9.46
N THR A 111 7.51 -16.13 8.65
CA THR A 111 6.07 -15.80 8.61
C THR A 111 5.26 -16.92 7.99
N VAL A 112 3.96 -16.91 8.27
CA VAL A 112 2.96 -17.87 7.77
C VAL A 112 2.01 -17.15 6.80
N THR A 113 1.99 -17.53 5.53
CA THR A 113 1.12 -16.91 4.53
C THR A 113 -0.34 -17.31 4.72
N LEU A 114 -1.24 -16.34 4.93
CA LEU A 114 -2.69 -16.55 5.06
C LEU A 114 -3.41 -16.57 3.71
N GLY A 115 -2.92 -15.83 2.73
CA GLY A 115 -3.59 -15.70 1.45
C GLY A 115 -3.14 -14.49 0.64
N LYS A 116 -3.86 -14.27 -0.47
CA LYS A 116 -3.66 -13.17 -1.42
C LYS A 116 -4.79 -12.15 -1.26
N LEU A 117 -4.41 -10.89 -1.16
CA LEU A 117 -5.34 -9.80 -0.84
C LEU A 117 -5.81 -9.10 -2.11
N ASN A 118 -7.12 -8.87 -2.18
CA ASN A 118 -7.78 -8.21 -3.29
C ASN A 118 -7.26 -6.77 -3.48
N CYS A 119 -7.23 -6.32 -4.71
CA CYS A 119 -6.72 -5.00 -5.07
C CYS A 119 -7.43 -4.49 -6.34
N ASP A 120 -7.33 -3.19 -6.62
CA ASP A 120 -7.66 -2.68 -7.95
C ASP A 120 -6.85 -3.41 -9.01
N GLU A 121 -7.44 -3.66 -10.17
CA GLU A 121 -6.83 -4.40 -11.27
C GLU A 121 -5.48 -3.81 -11.68
N PHE A 122 -4.41 -4.63 -11.65
CA PHE A 122 -3.02 -4.20 -11.89
C PHE A 122 -2.59 -2.99 -11.07
N ALA A 123 -3.12 -2.83 -9.85
CA ALA A 123 -2.91 -1.68 -8.97
C ALA A 123 -3.39 -0.33 -9.57
N MET A 124 -4.26 -0.35 -10.58
CA MET A 124 -4.77 0.81 -11.31
C MET A 124 -6.14 1.22 -10.78
N GLY A 125 -6.17 1.92 -9.67
CA GLY A 125 -7.38 2.43 -9.04
C GLY A 125 -7.07 3.04 -7.68
N SER A 126 -8.13 3.53 -7.03
CA SER A 126 -8.03 4.19 -5.73
C SER A 126 -9.23 3.90 -4.81
N SER A 127 -10.07 2.93 -5.19
CA SER A 127 -11.26 2.56 -4.41
C SER A 127 -11.42 1.07 -4.20
N ASN A 128 -10.69 0.24 -4.95
CA ASN A 128 -10.81 -1.21 -5.01
C ASN A 128 -12.20 -1.70 -5.46
N GLU A 129 -12.77 -0.97 -6.43
CA GLU A 129 -14.06 -1.30 -7.05
C GLU A 129 -13.90 -2.05 -8.37
N ASN A 130 -12.75 -1.92 -9.06
CA ASN A 130 -12.53 -2.43 -10.42
C ASN A 130 -11.85 -3.80 -10.48
N SER A 131 -11.68 -4.49 -9.36
CA SER A 131 -11.17 -5.86 -9.35
C SER A 131 -12.07 -6.81 -10.09
N TYR A 132 -11.50 -7.72 -10.87
CA TYR A 132 -12.24 -8.83 -11.52
C TYR A 132 -12.98 -9.70 -10.49
N PHE A 133 -12.46 -9.79 -9.25
CA PHE A 133 -13.07 -10.54 -8.16
C PHE A 133 -14.15 -9.74 -7.39
N GLY A 134 -14.52 -8.56 -7.89
CA GLY A 134 -15.49 -7.67 -7.28
C GLY A 134 -14.91 -6.70 -6.25
N ALA A 135 -15.73 -5.71 -5.87
CA ALA A 135 -15.36 -4.64 -4.97
C ALA A 135 -15.07 -5.14 -3.55
N VAL A 136 -14.09 -4.51 -2.92
CA VAL A 136 -13.81 -4.67 -1.48
C VAL A 136 -14.62 -3.65 -0.69
N LYS A 137 -15.10 -4.05 0.48
CA LYS A 137 -15.90 -3.22 1.38
C LYS A 137 -15.06 -2.67 2.53
N ASN A 138 -15.37 -1.45 2.96
CA ASN A 138 -14.74 -0.87 4.14
C ASN A 138 -15.30 -1.54 5.42
N PRO A 139 -14.46 -2.01 6.36
CA PRO A 139 -14.94 -2.65 7.59
C PRO A 139 -15.74 -1.73 8.52
N TRP A 140 -15.53 -0.41 8.44
CA TRP A 140 -16.23 0.57 9.26
C TRP A 140 -17.62 0.91 8.73
N ASP A 141 -17.79 0.81 7.40
CA ASP A 141 -19.06 1.00 6.71
C ASP A 141 -19.05 0.17 5.43
N ILE A 142 -19.79 -0.92 5.41
CA ILE A 142 -19.82 -1.88 4.29
C ILE A 142 -20.41 -1.31 2.99
N THR A 143 -20.99 -0.12 3.04
CA THR A 143 -21.45 0.63 1.86
C THR A 143 -20.39 1.56 1.30
N ALA A 144 -19.28 1.75 2.04
CA ALA A 144 -18.18 2.61 1.63
C ALA A 144 -16.99 1.84 1.05
N VAL A 145 -16.16 2.54 0.28
CA VAL A 145 -14.91 2.01 -0.29
C VAL A 145 -13.83 1.93 0.79
N PRO A 146 -12.94 0.92 0.76
CA PRO A 146 -11.78 0.85 1.67
C PRO A 146 -10.61 1.74 1.19
N GLY A 147 -10.75 2.37 0.01
CA GLY A 147 -9.64 2.94 -0.72
C GLY A 147 -8.88 1.90 -1.55
N GLY A 148 -7.88 2.35 -2.30
CA GLY A 148 -7.10 1.49 -3.20
C GLY A 148 -5.77 2.13 -3.66
N SER A 149 -5.03 1.34 -4.37
CA SER A 149 -5.30 -0.01 -4.88
C SER A 149 -5.10 -1.14 -3.85
N SER A 150 -4.55 -0.90 -2.65
CA SER A 150 -4.38 -1.92 -1.60
C SER A 150 -5.60 -1.99 -0.66
N GLY A 151 -6.83 -1.94 -1.20
CA GLY A 151 -8.07 -1.91 -0.41
C GLY A 151 -8.29 -3.20 0.37
N GLY A 152 -8.04 -4.36 -0.23
CA GLY A 152 -8.12 -5.64 0.48
C GLY A 152 -7.12 -5.73 1.64
N SER A 153 -5.90 -5.18 1.45
CA SER A 153 -4.88 -5.12 2.51
C SER A 153 -5.36 -4.25 3.69
N ALA A 154 -5.87 -3.06 3.39
CA ALA A 154 -6.36 -2.14 4.42
C ALA A 154 -7.58 -2.71 5.15
N ALA A 155 -8.54 -3.24 4.41
CA ALA A 155 -9.74 -3.86 4.97
C ALA A 155 -9.39 -5.07 5.85
N ALA A 156 -8.42 -5.92 5.44
CA ALA A 156 -7.99 -7.07 6.22
C ALA A 156 -7.38 -6.67 7.57
N ILE A 157 -6.54 -5.64 7.61
CA ILE A 157 -5.97 -5.13 8.87
C ILE A 157 -7.05 -4.49 9.74
N ALA A 158 -7.88 -3.61 9.20
CA ALA A 158 -8.92 -2.92 9.97
C ALA A 158 -9.94 -3.91 10.57
N ALA A 159 -10.35 -4.93 9.80
CA ALA A 159 -11.24 -5.99 10.26
C ALA A 159 -10.54 -7.06 11.13
N ARG A 160 -9.25 -6.94 11.41
CA ARG A 160 -8.47 -7.93 12.17
C ARG A 160 -8.52 -9.33 11.55
N LEU A 161 -8.46 -9.43 10.23
CA LEU A 161 -8.37 -10.69 9.47
C LEU A 161 -6.92 -11.15 9.27
N ALA A 162 -5.98 -10.25 9.46
CA ALA A 162 -4.54 -10.51 9.48
C ALA A 162 -3.85 -9.51 10.41
N PRO A 163 -2.76 -9.87 11.12
CA PRO A 163 -1.99 -8.93 11.93
C PRO A 163 -0.98 -8.13 11.08
N ALA A 164 -0.62 -8.63 9.91
CA ALA A 164 0.39 -8.10 9.01
C ALA A 164 -0.04 -8.31 7.55
N VAL A 165 0.17 -7.29 6.72
CA VAL A 165 -0.05 -7.41 5.27
C VAL A 165 0.97 -6.60 4.47
N THR A 166 1.14 -6.97 3.21
CA THR A 166 1.86 -6.15 2.22
C THR A 166 0.89 -5.32 1.39
N GLY A 167 1.33 -4.15 0.96
CA GLY A 167 0.67 -3.30 -0.02
C GLY A 167 1.66 -2.82 -1.08
N THR A 168 1.16 -2.16 -2.13
CA THR A 168 1.97 -1.43 -3.11
C THR A 168 1.45 -0.01 -3.26
N ASP A 169 2.35 0.93 -3.54
CA ASP A 169 2.04 2.35 -3.66
C ASP A 169 2.75 2.93 -4.88
N THR A 170 1.98 3.36 -5.86
CA THR A 170 2.45 4.03 -7.08
C THR A 170 2.11 5.51 -7.03
N GLY A 171 0.92 5.84 -6.52
CA GLY A 171 0.41 7.19 -6.37
C GLY A 171 -0.46 7.38 -5.13
N GLY A 172 -0.22 6.60 -4.05
CA GLY A 172 -1.01 6.66 -2.81
C GLY A 172 -1.62 5.33 -2.38
N SER A 173 -1.37 4.23 -3.12
CA SER A 173 -2.11 2.97 -2.98
C SER A 173 -1.80 2.14 -1.72
N ILE A 174 -0.92 2.57 -0.83
CA ILE A 174 -0.80 2.12 0.57
C ILE A 174 -1.43 3.17 1.49
N ARG A 175 -1.02 4.44 1.32
CA ARG A 175 -1.32 5.54 2.23
C ARG A 175 -2.80 5.88 2.26
N GLN A 176 -3.42 6.02 1.11
CA GLN A 176 -4.84 6.39 1.02
C GLN A 176 -5.77 5.29 1.59
N PRO A 177 -5.67 3.99 1.22
CA PRO A 177 -6.50 2.98 1.86
C PRO A 177 -6.18 2.81 3.36
N ALA A 178 -4.93 3.05 3.80
CA ALA A 178 -4.62 3.09 5.23
C ALA A 178 -5.39 4.20 5.96
N ALA A 179 -5.47 5.41 5.36
CA ALA A 179 -6.26 6.51 5.89
C ALA A 179 -7.77 6.19 5.94
N PHE A 180 -8.31 5.60 4.87
CA PHE A 180 -9.74 5.29 4.76
C PHE A 180 -10.19 4.17 5.71
N CYS A 181 -9.29 3.28 6.07
CA CYS A 181 -9.55 2.18 6.98
C CYS A 181 -9.01 2.42 8.40
N GLY A 182 -8.38 3.57 8.69
CA GLY A 182 -7.89 3.92 10.02
C GLY A 182 -6.77 3.00 10.53
N ILE A 183 -5.81 2.66 9.68
CA ILE A 183 -4.66 1.81 9.98
C ILE A 183 -3.34 2.50 9.64
N THR A 184 -2.23 1.86 9.96
CA THR A 184 -0.90 2.32 9.57
C THR A 184 -0.46 1.67 8.25
N GLY A 185 0.08 2.50 7.33
CA GLY A 185 0.72 2.02 6.09
C GLY A 185 1.96 2.86 5.77
N ILE A 186 3.04 2.21 5.35
CA ILE A 186 4.30 2.86 5.01
C ILE A 186 4.64 2.62 3.53
N LYS A 187 4.80 3.71 2.77
CA LYS A 187 5.51 3.68 1.49
C LYS A 187 6.97 4.04 1.74
N PRO A 188 7.90 3.07 1.69
CA PRO A 188 9.32 3.37 1.86
C PRO A 188 9.88 4.16 0.67
N THR A 189 11.12 4.60 0.79
CA THR A 189 11.87 5.23 -0.31
C THR A 189 11.96 4.27 -1.48
N TYR A 190 11.78 4.82 -2.69
CA TYR A 190 11.94 4.07 -3.94
C TYR A 190 13.31 3.38 -3.98
N GLY A 191 13.31 2.10 -4.36
CA GLY A 191 14.50 1.26 -4.40
C GLY A 191 14.95 0.66 -3.06
N SER A 192 14.29 0.99 -1.92
CA SER A 192 14.59 0.37 -0.63
C SER A 192 14.05 -1.06 -0.51
N VAL A 193 12.92 -1.34 -1.13
CA VAL A 193 12.27 -2.65 -1.19
C VAL A 193 12.30 -3.11 -2.64
N SER A 194 12.78 -4.33 -2.87
CA SER A 194 12.86 -4.91 -4.21
C SER A 194 11.48 -5.01 -4.88
N ARG A 195 11.47 -4.69 -6.17
CA ARG A 195 10.30 -4.87 -7.05
C ARG A 195 10.32 -6.20 -7.82
N PHE A 196 11.36 -7.01 -7.65
CA PHE A 196 11.42 -8.32 -8.31
C PHE A 196 10.24 -9.19 -7.85
N GLY A 197 9.45 -9.68 -8.80
CA GLY A 197 8.24 -10.44 -8.54
C GLY A 197 7.01 -9.59 -8.13
N MET A 198 7.09 -8.26 -8.17
CA MET A 198 5.93 -7.39 -8.19
C MET A 198 5.39 -7.30 -9.62
N ILE A 199 4.10 -7.52 -9.82
CA ILE A 199 3.44 -7.28 -11.11
C ILE A 199 3.39 -5.77 -11.32
N ALA A 200 4.09 -5.29 -12.36
CA ALA A 200 4.35 -3.88 -12.55
C ALA A 200 3.12 -3.10 -13.04
N PHE A 201 2.91 -1.92 -12.45
CA PHE A 201 2.08 -0.86 -12.99
C PHE A 201 2.97 0.20 -13.66
N ALA A 202 3.67 1.02 -12.88
CA ALA A 202 4.54 2.10 -13.37
C ALA A 202 5.93 1.95 -12.76
N SER A 203 6.88 1.49 -13.55
CA SER A 203 8.20 1.03 -13.08
C SER A 203 9.01 2.07 -12.32
N SER A 204 8.86 3.37 -12.65
CA SER A 204 9.57 4.46 -11.96
C SER A 204 8.86 4.99 -10.71
N LEU A 205 7.70 4.41 -10.36
CA LEU A 205 6.85 4.87 -9.26
C LEU A 205 6.50 3.77 -8.27
N ASP A 206 6.35 2.51 -8.73
CA ASP A 206 5.88 1.39 -7.93
C ASP A 206 6.82 1.12 -6.75
N GLN A 207 6.24 0.98 -5.56
CA GLN A 207 6.97 0.62 -4.34
C GLN A 207 6.13 -0.30 -3.46
N GLY A 208 6.74 -1.39 -2.97
CA GLY A 208 6.16 -2.25 -1.95
C GLY A 208 6.31 -1.66 -0.55
N GLY A 209 5.38 -1.96 0.35
CA GLY A 209 5.48 -1.55 1.74
C GLY A 209 4.53 -2.29 2.66
N PRO A 210 4.73 -2.21 3.98
CA PRO A 210 3.93 -2.88 4.97
C PRO A 210 2.69 -2.07 5.36
N MET A 211 1.64 -2.78 5.80
CA MET A 211 0.48 -2.20 6.47
C MET A 211 0.15 -3.05 7.70
N ALA A 212 -0.15 -2.39 8.81
CA ALA A 212 -0.46 -3.03 10.10
C ALA A 212 -1.28 -2.09 11.00
N GLN A 213 -1.57 -2.53 12.23
CA GLN A 213 -2.31 -1.71 13.19
C GLN A 213 -1.52 -0.53 13.73
N THR A 214 -0.22 -0.70 13.95
CA THR A 214 0.64 0.29 14.60
C THR A 214 1.88 0.60 13.78
N ALA A 215 2.51 1.75 14.05
CA ALA A 215 3.79 2.13 13.47
C ALA A 215 4.92 1.16 13.87
N GLU A 216 4.88 0.66 15.11
CA GLU A 216 5.84 -0.34 15.58
C GLU A 216 5.73 -1.65 14.79
N ASP A 217 4.50 -2.14 14.56
CA ASP A 217 4.29 -3.33 13.74
C ASP A 217 4.77 -3.13 12.29
N CYS A 218 4.48 -1.96 11.70
CA CYS A 218 4.96 -1.61 10.37
C CYS A 218 6.48 -1.53 10.30
N SER A 219 7.16 -1.02 11.34
CA SER A 219 8.63 -0.95 11.37
C SER A 219 9.28 -2.33 11.45
N LEU A 220 8.71 -3.26 12.22
CA LEU A 220 9.15 -4.65 12.28
C LEU A 220 9.01 -5.34 10.91
N LEU A 221 7.89 -5.10 10.22
CA LEU A 221 7.69 -5.62 8.86
C LEU A 221 8.67 -4.99 7.86
N LEU A 222 8.92 -3.68 7.97
CA LEU A 222 9.83 -2.96 7.09
C LEU A 222 11.27 -3.45 7.27
N ASN A 223 11.69 -3.76 8.50
CA ASN A 223 13.00 -4.38 8.78
C ASN A 223 13.21 -5.70 8.00
N ALA A 224 12.14 -6.46 7.80
CA ALA A 224 12.21 -7.68 7.02
C ALA A 224 12.12 -7.45 5.50
N MET A 225 11.42 -6.40 5.06
CA MET A 225 11.19 -6.13 3.62
C MET A 225 12.39 -5.49 2.93
N VAL A 226 13.09 -4.58 3.63
CA VAL A 226 14.17 -3.76 3.05
C VAL A 226 15.42 -4.60 2.83
N GLY A 227 16.06 -4.42 1.68
CA GLY A 227 17.33 -5.06 1.35
C GLY A 227 17.70 -4.87 -0.11
N PHE A 228 19.01 -4.90 -0.39
CA PHE A 228 19.50 -4.87 -1.76
C PHE A 228 19.18 -6.18 -2.48
N ASP A 229 18.74 -6.07 -3.73
CA ASP A 229 18.42 -7.20 -4.58
C ASP A 229 18.99 -7.01 -5.99
N GLU A 230 19.94 -7.85 -6.38
CA GLU A 230 20.55 -7.84 -7.70
C GLU A 230 19.54 -8.11 -8.84
N LYS A 231 18.40 -8.73 -8.54
CA LYS A 231 17.35 -9.04 -9.52
C LYS A 231 16.51 -7.79 -9.87
N ASP A 232 16.60 -6.71 -9.09
CA ASP A 232 15.93 -5.44 -9.36
C ASP A 232 16.95 -4.34 -9.63
N SER A 233 17.06 -3.91 -10.89
CA SER A 233 17.98 -2.86 -11.34
C SER A 233 17.78 -1.51 -10.66
N THR A 234 16.65 -1.31 -9.98
CA THR A 234 16.35 -0.08 -9.23
C THR A 234 16.58 -0.23 -7.74
N SER A 235 16.96 -1.43 -7.27
CA SER A 235 17.27 -1.67 -5.87
C SER A 235 18.54 -0.91 -5.47
N VAL A 236 18.47 -0.22 -4.33
CA VAL A 236 19.58 0.62 -3.84
C VAL A 236 20.34 -0.13 -2.77
N SER A 237 21.66 -0.32 -2.99
CA SER A 237 22.56 -0.86 -1.97
C SER A 237 22.79 0.18 -0.88
N ARG A 238 22.43 -0.17 0.36
CA ARG A 238 22.62 0.67 1.55
C ARG A 238 22.89 -0.19 2.77
N ALA A 239 23.44 0.41 3.81
CA ALA A 239 23.62 -0.26 5.09
C ALA A 239 22.28 -0.70 5.66
N SER A 240 22.26 -1.86 6.31
CA SER A 240 21.09 -2.32 7.06
C SER A 240 20.74 -1.32 8.15
N GLU A 241 19.46 -1.06 8.32
CA GLU A 241 18.92 -0.08 9.23
C GLU A 241 17.80 -0.70 10.07
N ASP A 242 17.77 -0.42 11.37
CA ASP A 242 16.62 -0.78 12.21
C ASP A 242 15.62 0.38 12.23
N PHE A 243 14.49 0.18 11.57
CA PHE A 243 13.42 1.18 11.49
C PHE A 243 12.64 1.35 12.80
N SER A 244 12.87 0.47 13.79
CA SER A 244 12.22 0.55 15.11
C SER A 244 13.04 1.29 16.16
N ARG A 245 14.32 1.59 15.90
CA ARG A 245 15.28 2.13 16.89
C ARG A 245 14.86 3.44 17.57
N ASP A 246 14.12 4.28 16.88
CA ASP A 246 13.79 5.63 17.32
C ASP A 246 12.31 5.84 17.70
N LEU A 247 11.51 4.78 17.74
CA LEU A 247 10.05 4.86 17.92
C LEU A 247 9.61 5.55 19.23
N ASN A 248 10.43 5.41 20.29
CA ASN A 248 10.11 5.95 21.62
C ASN A 248 10.94 7.18 21.99
N GLN A 249 11.61 7.81 21.02
CA GLN A 249 12.38 9.01 21.30
C GLN A 249 11.48 10.25 21.49
N SER A 250 11.94 11.19 22.33
CA SER A 250 11.28 12.48 22.51
C SER A 250 11.16 13.24 21.20
N LEU A 251 10.03 13.89 20.98
CA LEU A 251 9.79 14.77 19.83
C LEU A 251 10.33 16.20 20.05
N LYS A 252 10.93 16.50 21.23
CA LYS A 252 11.47 17.82 21.53
C LYS A 252 12.51 18.24 20.49
N GLY A 253 12.25 19.38 19.85
CA GLY A 253 13.11 19.94 18.81
C GLY A 253 12.85 19.39 17.40
N LEU A 254 11.90 18.48 17.20
CA LEU A 254 11.45 18.05 15.88
C LEU A 254 10.70 19.19 15.20
N ARG A 255 11.11 19.58 14.00
CA ARG A 255 10.43 20.59 13.17
C ARG A 255 9.50 19.90 12.18
N ILE A 256 8.21 20.19 12.27
CA ILE A 256 7.16 19.63 11.40
C ILE A 256 6.74 20.70 10.40
N GLY A 257 7.07 20.49 9.12
CA GLY A 257 6.61 21.35 8.02
C GLY A 257 5.15 21.10 7.70
N VAL A 258 4.34 22.16 7.67
CA VAL A 258 2.91 22.12 7.33
C VAL A 258 2.71 22.89 6.02
N PRO A 259 2.54 22.19 4.88
CA PRO A 259 2.35 22.86 3.60
C PRO A 259 0.97 23.54 3.53
N ARG A 260 0.94 24.83 3.25
CA ARG A 260 -0.33 25.58 3.10
C ARG A 260 -1.20 25.03 1.96
N GLU A 261 -0.58 24.48 0.92
CA GLU A 261 -1.27 23.93 -0.25
C GLU A 261 -2.07 22.66 0.09
N PHE A 262 -1.73 21.97 1.18
CA PHE A 262 -2.44 20.76 1.63
C PHE A 262 -3.76 21.09 2.36
N PHE A 263 -3.94 22.35 2.77
CA PHE A 263 -5.14 22.86 3.46
C PHE A 263 -5.94 23.80 2.55
N SER A 264 -6.10 23.41 1.30
CA SER A 264 -6.82 24.17 0.28
C SER A 264 -8.34 24.00 0.39
N ALA A 265 -9.09 24.82 -0.37
CA ALA A 265 -10.56 24.85 -0.36
C ALA A 265 -11.25 23.51 -0.70
N GLY A 266 -10.52 22.54 -1.29
CA GLY A 266 -11.04 21.19 -1.59
C GLY A 266 -10.94 20.18 -0.43
N LEU A 267 -10.34 20.58 0.70
CA LEU A 267 -10.20 19.71 1.87
C LEU A 267 -11.51 19.73 2.68
N ALA A 268 -12.05 18.55 2.97
CA ALA A 268 -13.24 18.42 3.81
C ALA A 268 -12.93 18.88 5.25
N SER A 269 -13.88 19.59 5.86
CA SER A 269 -13.68 20.24 7.17
C SER A 269 -13.42 19.25 8.31
N ASP A 270 -14.02 18.07 8.27
CA ASP A 270 -13.80 17.00 9.24
C ASP A 270 -12.37 16.43 9.15
N VAL A 271 -11.84 16.27 7.93
CA VAL A 271 -10.46 15.88 7.69
C VAL A 271 -9.50 16.96 8.18
N GLU A 272 -9.76 18.23 7.84
CA GLU A 272 -8.94 19.36 8.31
C GLU A 272 -8.89 19.42 9.84
N HIS A 273 -10.03 19.33 10.51
CA HIS A 273 -10.09 19.36 11.97
C HIS A 273 -9.30 18.21 12.60
N ALA A 274 -9.43 16.98 12.08
CA ALA A 274 -8.70 15.83 12.58
C ALA A 274 -7.17 15.99 12.42
N VAL A 275 -6.72 16.48 11.26
CA VAL A 275 -5.30 16.70 11.00
C VAL A 275 -4.73 17.81 11.88
N ARG A 276 -5.44 18.94 12.03
CA ARG A 276 -5.02 20.03 12.91
C ARG A 276 -4.97 19.63 14.38
N ALA A 277 -5.94 18.81 14.84
CA ALA A 277 -5.92 18.25 16.18
C ALA A 277 -4.67 17.37 16.40
N ALA A 278 -4.34 16.51 15.43
CA ALA A 278 -3.13 15.70 15.50
C ALA A 278 -1.85 16.55 15.53
N LEU A 279 -1.76 17.61 14.70
CA LEU A 279 -0.63 18.53 14.72
C LEU A 279 -0.47 19.20 16.08
N SER A 280 -1.58 19.63 16.70
CA SER A 280 -1.57 20.21 18.04
C SER A 280 -1.06 19.24 19.11
N GLU A 281 -1.39 17.94 19.00
CA GLU A 281 -0.84 16.91 19.91
C GLU A 281 0.68 16.76 19.73
N TYR A 282 1.21 16.84 18.51
CA TYR A 282 2.66 16.83 18.29
C TYR A 282 3.36 18.04 18.93
N GLU A 283 2.74 19.22 18.91
CA GLU A 283 3.28 20.41 19.62
C GLU A 283 3.32 20.18 21.13
N LYS A 284 2.25 19.63 21.74
CA LYS A 284 2.23 19.28 23.17
C LYS A 284 3.32 18.27 23.55
N LEU A 285 3.71 17.39 22.61
CA LEU A 285 4.80 16.43 22.77
C LEU A 285 6.19 17.05 22.53
N GLY A 286 6.29 18.34 22.24
CA GLY A 286 7.52 19.10 22.13
C GLY A 286 8.05 19.33 20.71
N ALA A 287 7.31 18.95 19.69
CA ALA A 287 7.61 19.34 18.31
C ALA A 287 7.27 20.81 18.06
N SER A 288 7.82 21.40 17.00
CA SER A 288 7.46 22.74 16.51
C SER A 288 6.86 22.66 15.11
N LEU A 289 5.76 23.37 14.85
CA LEU A 289 5.17 23.50 13.53
C LEU A 289 5.87 24.62 12.75
N VAL A 290 6.15 24.37 11.48
CA VAL A 290 6.79 25.32 10.56
C VAL A 290 5.91 25.44 9.31
N ASP A 291 5.43 26.66 9.03
CA ASP A 291 4.72 26.92 7.78
C ASP A 291 5.67 26.79 6.59
N ILE A 292 5.32 25.95 5.64
CA ILE A 292 6.07 25.75 4.40
C ILE A 292 5.18 25.86 3.17
N SER A 293 5.79 26.00 2.00
CA SER A 293 5.08 26.06 0.72
C SER A 293 5.63 25.02 -0.25
N LEU A 294 4.74 24.34 -0.95
CA LEU A 294 5.03 23.39 -2.04
C LEU A 294 4.29 23.82 -3.30
N PRO A 295 4.69 24.93 -3.94
CA PRO A 295 3.88 25.64 -4.95
C PRO A 295 3.58 24.83 -6.22
N LYS A 296 4.36 23.77 -6.50
CA LYS A 296 4.14 22.91 -7.68
C LYS A 296 3.34 21.64 -7.37
N THR A 297 2.80 21.52 -6.15
CA THR A 297 1.99 20.34 -5.75
C THR A 297 0.78 20.14 -6.68
N GLU A 298 0.15 21.21 -7.15
CA GLU A 298 -0.97 21.16 -8.09
C GLU A 298 -0.65 20.44 -9.42
N LEU A 299 0.64 20.39 -9.81
CA LEU A 299 1.10 19.69 -11.01
C LEU A 299 1.31 18.19 -10.80
N SER A 300 1.23 17.70 -9.56
CA SER A 300 1.53 16.30 -9.24
C SER A 300 0.59 15.32 -9.93
N ILE A 301 -0.70 15.66 -10.00
CA ILE A 301 -1.72 14.82 -10.65
C ILE A 301 -1.55 14.77 -12.16
N PRO A 302 -1.48 15.90 -12.88
CA PRO A 302 -1.20 15.87 -14.31
C PRO A 302 0.07 15.07 -14.64
N VAL A 303 1.15 15.25 -13.89
CA VAL A 303 2.40 14.51 -14.06
C VAL A 303 2.20 13.01 -13.87
N TYR A 304 1.50 12.61 -12.82
CA TYR A 304 1.18 11.20 -12.56
C TYR A 304 0.38 10.57 -13.70
N TYR A 305 -0.68 11.23 -14.17
CA TYR A 305 -1.54 10.70 -15.25
C TYR A 305 -0.89 10.69 -16.63
N ILE A 306 0.26 11.32 -16.79
CA ILE A 306 1.11 11.17 -17.98
C ILE A 306 2.10 10.02 -17.79
N ILE A 307 2.87 10.02 -16.71
CA ILE A 307 3.98 9.08 -16.51
C ILE A 307 3.43 7.66 -16.27
N ALA A 308 2.48 7.50 -15.35
CA ALA A 308 2.02 6.18 -14.96
C ALA A 308 1.31 5.41 -16.09
N PRO A 309 0.37 6.00 -16.87
CA PRO A 309 -0.19 5.34 -18.04
C PRO A 309 0.85 5.03 -19.13
N ALA A 310 1.82 5.94 -19.38
CA ALA A 310 2.89 5.70 -20.33
C ALA A 310 3.69 4.43 -19.97
N GLU A 311 4.15 4.34 -18.73
CA GLU A 311 4.88 3.17 -18.25
C GLU A 311 4.00 1.90 -18.19
N ALA A 312 2.71 2.03 -17.81
CA ALA A 312 1.76 0.94 -17.83
C ALA A 312 1.57 0.35 -19.22
N SER A 313 1.44 1.19 -20.26
CA SER A 313 1.26 0.72 -21.63
C SER A 313 2.43 -0.17 -22.09
N SER A 314 3.65 0.18 -21.69
CA SER A 314 4.85 -0.59 -21.93
C SER A 314 4.88 -1.87 -21.08
N ASN A 315 4.66 -1.76 -19.76
CA ASN A 315 4.71 -2.89 -18.85
C ASN A 315 3.67 -3.96 -19.14
N LEU A 316 2.45 -3.57 -19.50
CA LEU A 316 1.35 -4.50 -19.75
C LEU A 316 1.36 -5.06 -21.19
N SER A 317 2.31 -4.68 -22.04
CA SER A 317 2.47 -5.25 -23.39
C SER A 317 2.78 -6.74 -23.37
N ARG A 318 3.39 -7.24 -22.27
CA ARG A 318 3.76 -8.66 -22.08
C ARG A 318 2.56 -9.60 -21.86
N PHE A 319 1.39 -9.05 -21.54
CA PHE A 319 0.17 -9.84 -21.32
C PHE A 319 -0.57 -9.99 -22.66
N ASP A 320 -0.16 -10.98 -23.42
CA ASP A 320 -0.61 -11.25 -24.80
C ASP A 320 -1.30 -12.62 -24.96
N GLY A 321 -1.39 -13.42 -23.88
CA GLY A 321 -1.98 -14.74 -23.88
C GLY A 321 -1.13 -15.83 -24.53
N VAL A 322 0.15 -15.55 -24.89
CA VAL A 322 1.01 -16.56 -25.55
C VAL A 322 1.68 -17.48 -24.54
N ARG A 323 2.28 -16.94 -23.47
CA ARG A 323 3.08 -17.72 -22.52
C ARG A 323 2.33 -18.07 -21.24
N TYR A 324 1.46 -17.17 -20.76
CA TYR A 324 0.72 -17.31 -19.50
C TYR A 324 -0.49 -16.37 -19.51
N GLY A 325 -1.40 -16.61 -18.57
CA GLY A 325 -2.58 -15.81 -18.37
C GLY A 325 -3.74 -16.21 -19.30
N HIS A 326 -4.77 -15.37 -19.31
CA HIS A 326 -5.94 -15.55 -20.17
C HIS A 326 -5.56 -15.52 -21.65
N ARG A 327 -6.16 -16.43 -22.44
CA ARG A 327 -6.13 -16.43 -23.89
C ARG A 327 -7.56 -16.57 -24.42
N ALA A 328 -7.93 -15.74 -25.39
CA ALA A 328 -9.21 -15.89 -26.08
C ALA A 328 -9.35 -17.29 -26.66
N ALA A 329 -10.52 -17.89 -26.48
CA ALA A 329 -10.77 -19.27 -26.92
C ALA A 329 -10.95 -19.36 -28.42
N ASP A 330 -11.47 -18.31 -29.06
CA ASP A 330 -11.77 -18.26 -30.50
C ASP A 330 -11.12 -17.04 -31.16
N TYR A 331 -10.28 -17.31 -32.17
CA TYR A 331 -9.58 -16.28 -32.96
C TYR A 331 -9.24 -16.80 -34.38
N LYS A 332 -9.14 -15.87 -35.31
CA LYS A 332 -8.89 -16.18 -36.75
C LYS A 332 -7.39 -16.29 -37.05
N ASP A 333 -6.59 -15.42 -36.46
CA ASP A 333 -5.17 -15.33 -36.69
C ASP A 333 -4.47 -14.78 -35.42
N LEU A 334 -3.16 -14.66 -35.44
CA LEU A 334 -2.34 -14.19 -34.31
C LEU A 334 -2.74 -12.77 -33.85
N ASN A 335 -3.00 -11.86 -34.78
CA ASN A 335 -3.40 -10.49 -34.43
C ASN A 335 -4.78 -10.45 -33.77
N ASP A 336 -5.71 -11.25 -34.26
CA ASP A 336 -7.04 -11.39 -33.67
C ASP A 336 -6.95 -12.03 -32.29
N MET A 337 -6.06 -13.01 -32.11
CA MET A 337 -5.79 -13.60 -30.79
C MET A 337 -5.32 -12.53 -29.79
N TYR A 338 -4.30 -11.73 -30.12
CA TYR A 338 -3.82 -10.68 -29.25
C TYR A 338 -4.90 -9.67 -28.90
N ARG A 339 -5.64 -9.20 -29.91
CA ARG A 339 -6.69 -8.21 -29.72
C ARG A 339 -7.80 -8.74 -28.81
N LYS A 340 -8.33 -9.92 -29.09
CA LYS A 340 -9.40 -10.56 -28.30
C LYS A 340 -8.96 -10.85 -26.90
N THR A 341 -7.79 -11.48 -26.73
CA THR A 341 -7.20 -11.79 -25.42
C THR A 341 -7.13 -10.54 -24.51
N ARG A 342 -6.58 -9.44 -25.05
CA ARG A 342 -6.43 -8.20 -24.28
C ARG A 342 -7.76 -7.50 -24.03
N THR A 343 -8.70 -7.59 -24.97
CA THR A 343 -10.06 -7.05 -24.82
C THR A 343 -10.84 -7.78 -23.73
N GLU A 344 -10.74 -9.11 -23.68
CA GLU A 344 -11.44 -9.97 -22.72
C GLU A 344 -10.78 -9.99 -21.34
N GLY A 345 -9.44 -9.93 -21.30
CA GLY A 345 -8.62 -10.14 -20.11
C GLY A 345 -8.44 -8.88 -19.26
N PHE A 346 -8.44 -7.70 -19.86
CA PHE A 346 -8.30 -6.42 -19.13
C PHE A 346 -9.64 -5.76 -18.89
N GLY A 347 -9.83 -5.21 -17.69
CA GLY A 347 -10.94 -4.34 -17.34
C GLY A 347 -10.82 -2.95 -17.99
N ASP A 348 -11.89 -2.16 -17.89
CA ASP A 348 -12.02 -0.91 -18.66
C ASP A 348 -11.04 0.17 -18.21
N GLU A 349 -10.77 0.29 -16.91
CA GLU A 349 -9.80 1.26 -16.40
C GLU A 349 -8.38 0.94 -16.89
N VAL A 350 -7.97 -0.31 -16.88
CA VAL A 350 -6.67 -0.75 -17.39
C VAL A 350 -6.57 -0.48 -18.90
N LYS A 351 -7.59 -0.80 -19.67
CA LYS A 351 -7.65 -0.49 -21.11
C LYS A 351 -7.52 1.01 -21.37
N ARG A 352 -8.23 1.85 -20.60
CA ARG A 352 -8.16 3.32 -20.70
C ARG A 352 -6.74 3.81 -20.48
N ARG A 353 -6.06 3.34 -19.42
CA ARG A 353 -4.66 3.75 -19.12
C ARG A 353 -3.67 3.25 -20.15
N ILE A 354 -3.82 2.04 -20.67
CA ILE A 354 -2.98 1.53 -21.77
C ILE A 354 -3.12 2.41 -23.00
N LEU A 355 -4.35 2.77 -23.41
CA LEU A 355 -4.60 3.64 -24.57
C LEU A 355 -4.02 5.04 -24.36
N THR A 356 -4.24 5.65 -23.21
CA THR A 356 -3.65 6.96 -22.83
C THR A 356 -2.13 6.90 -22.90
N GLY A 357 -1.52 5.86 -22.33
CA GLY A 357 -0.08 5.68 -22.32
C GLY A 357 0.52 5.49 -23.72
N ALA A 358 -0.12 4.67 -24.55
CA ALA A 358 0.28 4.48 -25.94
C ALA A 358 0.21 5.79 -26.73
N TYR A 359 -0.81 6.62 -26.49
CA TYR A 359 -0.92 7.95 -27.12
C TYR A 359 0.21 8.87 -26.66
N VAL A 360 0.47 8.97 -25.36
CA VAL A 360 1.54 9.80 -24.78
C VAL A 360 2.93 9.42 -25.31
N LEU A 361 3.17 8.12 -25.57
CA LEU A 361 4.45 7.63 -26.09
C LEU A 361 4.55 7.66 -27.62
N SER A 362 3.48 8.04 -28.33
CA SER A 362 3.49 8.05 -29.79
C SER A 362 4.34 9.18 -30.36
N HIS A 363 4.70 9.05 -31.65
CA HIS A 363 5.53 10.01 -32.35
C HIS A 363 4.97 11.44 -32.31
N GLY A 364 5.80 12.41 -31.95
CA GLY A 364 5.45 13.82 -31.80
C GLY A 364 4.85 14.18 -30.43
N TYR A 365 4.40 13.21 -29.62
CA TYR A 365 3.84 13.46 -28.28
C TYR A 365 4.78 13.09 -27.14
N TYR A 366 5.76 12.23 -27.37
CA TYR A 366 6.73 11.81 -26.35
C TYR A 366 7.45 12.99 -25.69
N ASP A 367 8.01 13.90 -26.50
CA ASP A 367 8.71 15.07 -25.98
C ASP A 367 7.76 16.08 -25.32
N ALA A 368 6.57 16.27 -25.91
CA ALA A 368 5.59 17.24 -25.44
C ALA A 368 4.94 16.81 -24.12
N TYR A 369 4.75 15.52 -23.89
CA TYR A 369 4.08 15.01 -22.70
C TYR A 369 5.01 14.27 -21.74
N TYR A 370 5.62 13.14 -22.15
CA TYR A 370 6.37 12.30 -21.25
C TYR A 370 7.63 12.98 -20.72
N LEU A 371 8.46 13.53 -21.61
CA LEU A 371 9.67 14.25 -21.19
C LEU A 371 9.34 15.52 -20.40
N GLN A 372 8.28 16.23 -20.78
CA GLN A 372 7.83 17.41 -20.03
C GLN A 372 7.35 17.02 -18.63
N ALA A 373 6.60 15.93 -18.48
CA ALA A 373 6.18 15.42 -17.19
C ALA A 373 7.38 15.03 -16.31
N GLN A 374 8.41 14.38 -16.86
CA GLN A 374 9.64 14.06 -16.12
C GLN A 374 10.38 15.32 -15.64
N LYS A 375 10.43 16.39 -16.47
CA LYS A 375 11.02 17.68 -16.06
C LYS A 375 10.20 18.32 -14.92
N ILE A 376 8.88 18.30 -15.01
CA ILE A 376 8.01 18.85 -13.96
C ILE A 376 8.14 18.03 -12.67
N ARG A 377 8.20 16.69 -12.75
CA ARG A 377 8.48 15.83 -11.61
C ARG A 377 9.75 16.25 -10.85
N ARG A 378 10.81 16.62 -11.60
CA ARG A 378 12.04 17.15 -11.00
C ARG A 378 11.82 18.47 -10.27
N LEU A 379 11.01 19.38 -10.85
CA LEU A 379 10.69 20.66 -10.21
C LEU A 379 9.85 20.47 -8.93
N ILE A 380 8.91 19.52 -8.94
CA ILE A 380 8.15 19.15 -7.74
C ILE A 380 9.10 18.64 -6.65
N ALA A 381 10.04 17.75 -7.00
CA ALA A 381 11.03 17.25 -6.04
C ALA A 381 11.88 18.37 -5.42
N GLN A 382 12.21 19.42 -6.20
CA GLN A 382 12.96 20.58 -5.69
C GLN A 382 12.18 21.39 -4.66
N ASP A 383 10.85 21.52 -4.79
CA ASP A 383 10.02 22.17 -3.77
C ASP A 383 10.15 21.45 -2.41
N PHE A 384 10.09 20.12 -2.42
CA PHE A 384 10.29 19.33 -1.20
C PHE A 384 11.71 19.44 -0.64
N GLN A 385 12.74 19.45 -1.52
CA GLN A 385 14.12 19.62 -1.09
C GLN A 385 14.32 20.95 -0.38
N ALA A 386 13.79 22.04 -0.95
CA ALA A 386 13.85 23.37 -0.32
C ALA A 386 13.08 23.41 1.01
N ALA A 387 11.90 22.78 1.09
CA ALA A 387 11.13 22.71 2.32
C ALA A 387 11.88 21.97 3.45
N PHE A 388 12.62 20.91 3.13
CA PHE A 388 13.42 20.17 4.11
C PHE A 388 14.68 20.90 4.63
N GLU A 389 15.02 22.05 4.12
CA GLU A 389 16.01 22.94 4.77
C GLU A 389 15.44 23.59 6.04
N HIS A 390 14.11 23.71 6.11
CA HIS A 390 13.39 24.38 7.19
C HIS A 390 12.70 23.43 8.17
N CYS A 391 12.47 22.18 7.80
CA CYS A 391 11.79 21.19 8.63
C CYS A 391 12.43 19.81 8.54
N ASP A 392 12.13 18.96 9.52
CA ASP A 392 12.66 17.60 9.60
C ASP A 392 11.68 16.55 9.03
N VAL A 393 10.38 16.82 9.12
CA VAL A 393 9.29 16.04 8.56
C VAL A 393 8.24 16.98 7.96
N ILE A 394 7.48 16.49 7.00
CA ILE A 394 6.31 17.21 6.45
C ILE A 394 5.07 16.40 6.82
N MET A 395 4.05 17.09 7.35
CA MET A 395 2.78 16.47 7.74
C MET A 395 1.60 17.17 7.10
N GLY A 396 0.55 16.37 6.79
CA GLY A 396 -0.70 16.89 6.25
C GLY A 396 -1.72 15.78 6.01
N PRO A 397 -2.91 16.11 5.48
CA PRO A 397 -3.93 15.12 5.16
C PRO A 397 -3.45 14.16 4.07
N VAL A 398 -3.77 12.88 4.22
CA VAL A 398 -3.45 11.84 3.23
C VAL A 398 -4.43 11.85 2.07
N ALA A 399 -5.68 12.22 2.34
CA ALA A 399 -6.75 12.34 1.36
C ALA A 399 -7.61 13.56 1.68
N PRO A 400 -8.24 14.19 0.68
CA PRO A 400 -9.04 15.40 0.92
C PRO A 400 -10.41 15.10 1.56
N THR A 401 -10.86 13.84 1.52
CA THR A 401 -12.16 13.42 2.08
C THR A 401 -12.00 12.11 2.86
N VAL A 402 -12.99 11.76 3.64
CA VAL A 402 -13.18 10.40 4.16
C VAL A 402 -13.59 9.44 3.04
N ALA A 403 -13.68 8.13 3.36
CA ALA A 403 -14.17 7.12 2.44
C ALA A 403 -15.59 7.47 1.95
N TRP A 404 -15.87 7.28 0.67
CA TRP A 404 -17.16 7.53 0.02
C TRP A 404 -17.89 6.22 -0.25
N ASP A 405 -19.17 6.33 -0.63
CA ASP A 405 -20.01 5.17 -0.89
C ASP A 405 -19.57 4.44 -2.17
N LEU A 406 -19.69 3.12 -2.20
CA LEU A 406 -19.44 2.30 -3.38
C LEU A 406 -20.29 2.80 -4.55
N GLY A 407 -19.69 2.96 -5.73
CA GLY A 407 -20.33 3.44 -6.94
C GLY A 407 -20.51 4.97 -7.01
N ALA A 408 -20.23 5.72 -5.95
CA ALA A 408 -20.52 7.16 -5.92
C ALA A 408 -19.64 8.01 -6.85
N LYS A 409 -18.49 7.50 -7.28
CA LYS A 409 -17.49 8.28 -8.05
C LYS A 409 -17.03 7.62 -9.35
N SER A 410 -17.79 6.66 -9.86
CA SER A 410 -17.42 5.92 -11.08
C SER A 410 -17.29 6.80 -12.33
N ASP A 411 -17.99 7.94 -12.38
CA ASP A 411 -18.13 8.77 -13.59
C ASP A 411 -17.58 10.20 -13.48
N ASP A 412 -17.00 10.59 -12.34
CA ASP A 412 -16.44 11.93 -12.15
C ASP A 412 -14.89 11.92 -12.10
N PRO A 413 -14.21 12.24 -13.23
CA PRO A 413 -12.76 12.33 -13.25
C PRO A 413 -12.17 13.37 -12.28
N ALA A 414 -12.89 14.48 -12.02
CA ALA A 414 -12.43 15.54 -11.14
C ALA A 414 -12.36 15.07 -9.67
N SER A 415 -13.30 14.25 -9.26
CA SER A 415 -13.28 13.62 -7.93
C SER A 415 -12.14 12.63 -7.75
N VAL A 416 -11.77 11.87 -8.79
CA VAL A 416 -10.60 11.00 -8.78
C VAL A 416 -9.32 11.80 -8.72
N ILE A 417 -9.28 12.94 -9.40
CA ILE A 417 -8.15 13.88 -9.47
C ILE A 417 -7.86 14.53 -8.11
N ALA A 418 -8.85 14.94 -7.36
CA ALA A 418 -8.69 15.56 -6.05
C ALA A 418 -7.91 14.69 -5.02
N TRP A 419 -7.79 13.39 -5.28
CA TRP A 419 -7.18 12.39 -4.40
C TRP A 419 -5.67 12.34 -4.44
N PHE A 420 -5.07 12.71 -5.57
CA PHE A 420 -3.64 12.60 -5.77
C PHE A 420 -2.88 13.86 -5.34
N ASN A 421 -3.58 14.92 -4.92
CA ASN A 421 -2.98 16.23 -4.65
C ASN A 421 -1.92 16.25 -3.54
N ALA A 422 -1.83 15.22 -2.72
CA ALA A 422 -0.95 15.27 -1.57
C ALA A 422 0.45 14.67 -1.78
N TRP A 423 0.77 13.96 -2.89
CA TRP A 423 1.93 13.09 -2.84
C TRP A 423 2.70 12.99 -4.16
N ALA A 424 3.49 14.01 -4.43
CA ALA A 424 4.59 13.84 -5.38
C ALA A 424 5.60 12.85 -4.80
N THR A 425 5.92 11.81 -5.56
CA THR A 425 6.99 10.89 -5.19
C THR A 425 8.31 11.63 -5.29
N ILE A 426 9.01 11.80 -4.17
CA ILE A 426 10.33 12.41 -4.17
C ILE A 426 11.34 11.33 -4.50
N ASP A 427 11.81 11.30 -5.74
CA ASP A 427 13.03 10.57 -6.08
C ASP A 427 14.23 11.43 -5.69
N LYS A 428 14.97 11.00 -4.66
CA LYS A 428 16.29 11.57 -4.40
C LYS A 428 17.32 10.92 -5.29
N PRO A 429 18.34 11.67 -5.76
CA PRO A 429 19.51 11.09 -6.40
C PRO A 429 20.19 10.12 -5.43
N VAL A 430 20.67 9.00 -5.98
CA VAL A 430 21.52 8.03 -5.27
C VAL A 430 22.66 8.78 -4.59
N GLY A 431 22.69 8.83 -3.27
CA GLY A 431 23.78 9.46 -2.48
C GLY A 431 23.37 10.17 -1.19
N SER A 432 22.10 10.45 -0.95
CA SER A 432 21.68 11.13 0.28
C SER A 432 20.50 10.43 0.94
N VAL A 433 20.70 9.17 1.32
CA VAL A 433 19.65 8.41 1.99
C VAL A 433 20.00 8.28 3.44
N GLN A 434 19.33 9.04 4.25
CA GLN A 434 19.29 8.84 5.69
C GLN A 434 17.86 8.49 6.10
N SER A 435 17.81 7.53 6.99
CA SER A 435 16.72 7.02 7.82
C SER A 435 15.34 7.64 7.63
N TYR A 436 14.39 6.84 7.18
CA TYR A 436 12.98 7.06 7.42
C TYR A 436 12.70 6.81 8.90
N ARG A 437 12.51 7.86 9.66
CA ARG A 437 11.75 7.72 10.88
C ARG A 437 10.29 7.72 10.47
N ALA A 438 9.65 6.59 10.64
CA ALA A 438 8.20 6.51 10.51
C ALA A 438 7.59 7.21 11.73
N ALA A 439 7.49 8.53 11.69
CA ALA A 439 6.58 9.24 12.58
C ALA A 439 5.16 8.99 12.05
N VAL A 440 4.73 7.74 12.09
CA VAL A 440 3.36 7.38 11.77
C VAL A 440 2.60 7.39 13.08
N VAL A 441 1.60 8.15 13.09
CA VAL A 441 0.44 8.28 13.97
C VAL A 441 0.32 7.18 15.03
N HIS A 442 1.14 7.28 16.05
CA HIS A 442 0.91 6.56 17.31
C HIS A 442 -0.15 7.28 18.18
N LEU A 443 -0.54 8.49 17.77
CA LEU A 443 -1.43 9.36 18.54
C LEU A 443 -2.88 8.90 18.58
N CYS A 444 -3.40 8.28 17.55
CA CYS A 444 -4.76 7.75 17.59
C CYS A 444 -4.89 6.60 18.60
N ALA A 445 -3.83 5.84 18.80
CA ALA A 445 -3.84 4.68 19.71
C ALA A 445 -3.62 5.04 21.18
N SER A 446 -2.85 6.10 21.48
CA SER A 446 -2.44 6.41 22.86
C SER A 446 -3.36 7.39 23.60
N HIS A 447 -4.28 8.06 22.90
CA HIS A 447 -5.14 9.10 23.48
C HIS A 447 -6.64 8.81 23.39
N GLY A 448 -7.06 7.53 23.46
CA GLY A 448 -8.47 7.18 23.60
C GLY A 448 -9.32 7.29 22.32
N LEU A 449 -8.72 7.67 21.17
CA LEU A 449 -9.41 7.63 19.87
C LEU A 449 -9.57 6.18 19.36
N ASN A 450 -8.91 5.22 20.00
CA ASN A 450 -9.10 3.78 19.77
C ASN A 450 -10.15 3.14 20.72
N ASP A 451 -10.65 3.83 21.73
CA ASP A 451 -11.70 3.32 22.63
C ASP A 451 -13.12 3.40 22.04
N ALA A 452 -13.27 3.95 20.84
CA ALA A 452 -14.42 3.62 19.98
C ALA A 452 -14.32 2.18 19.44
N GLY A 453 -13.38 1.41 19.99
CA GLY A 453 -13.14 0.03 19.70
C GLY A 453 -14.06 -0.86 20.52
N GLY A 454 -15.09 -1.25 20.00
CA GLY A 454 -15.81 -2.26 20.75
C GLY A 454 -16.84 -3.01 19.95
N GLN A 455 -17.35 -2.48 18.91
CA GLN A 455 -18.31 -3.26 18.14
C GLN A 455 -18.10 -2.99 16.65
N LEU A 456 -17.50 -3.94 15.98
CA LEU A 456 -17.72 -4.18 14.56
C LEU A 456 -19.23 -4.29 14.40
N VAL A 457 -19.79 -3.33 13.69
CA VAL A 457 -21.22 -3.07 13.61
C VAL A 457 -21.96 -4.33 13.17
N ASP A 458 -22.78 -4.82 14.06
CA ASP A 458 -24.08 -5.37 13.74
C ASP A 458 -24.94 -4.13 13.32
N GLY A 459 -25.01 -3.88 12.08
CA GLY A 459 -25.89 -3.06 11.23
C GLY A 459 -26.56 -1.76 11.69
N THR A 460 -26.21 -1.08 12.78
CA THR A 460 -27.06 0.03 13.27
C THR A 460 -26.39 1.26 13.88
N SER A 461 -25.16 1.62 13.57
CA SER A 461 -24.66 2.93 13.99
C SER A 461 -23.95 3.71 12.87
N ARG A 462 -24.54 4.83 12.47
CA ARG A 462 -24.01 5.82 11.51
C ARG A 462 -22.90 6.70 12.12
N GLY A 463 -21.86 6.12 12.72
CA GLY A 463 -20.93 6.93 13.51
C GLY A 463 -19.43 6.69 13.32
N GLY A 464 -18.99 5.91 12.36
CA GLY A 464 -17.58 5.52 12.33
C GLY A 464 -16.96 5.45 10.92
N ARG A 465 -17.12 6.49 10.09
CA ARG A 465 -16.28 6.61 8.88
C ARG A 465 -14.87 6.96 9.33
N GLY A 466 -13.88 6.14 8.97
CA GLY A 466 -12.49 6.27 9.42
C GLY A 466 -11.95 7.70 9.31
N ILE A 467 -11.33 8.17 10.38
CA ILE A 467 -10.68 9.49 10.42
C ILE A 467 -9.44 9.42 9.50
N ALA A 468 -9.30 10.41 8.62
CA ALA A 468 -8.14 10.51 7.74
C ALA A 468 -6.85 10.53 8.54
N ALA A 469 -5.95 9.60 8.23
CA ALA A 469 -4.65 9.50 8.90
C ALA A 469 -3.74 10.67 8.51
N VAL A 470 -2.88 11.09 9.43
CA VAL A 470 -1.81 12.06 9.18
C VAL A 470 -0.57 11.29 8.73
N ALA A 471 0.00 11.65 7.59
CA ALA A 471 1.26 11.07 7.13
C ALA A 471 2.42 12.03 7.36
N ALA A 472 3.55 11.52 7.84
CA ALA A 472 4.77 12.28 8.02
C ALA A 472 5.91 11.66 7.21
N ALA A 473 6.70 12.50 6.53
CA ALA A 473 7.92 12.08 5.84
C ALA A 473 9.11 12.89 6.36
N ARG A 474 10.17 12.21 6.79
CA ARG A 474 11.46 12.81 7.12
C ARG A 474 12.48 12.48 6.05
N VAL A 475 13.27 13.48 5.70
CA VAL A 475 14.43 13.32 4.82
C VAL A 475 15.66 13.94 5.50
N ARG A 476 16.68 13.16 5.74
CA ARG A 476 18.05 13.62 5.97
C ARG A 476 18.97 13.11 4.90
#